data_120679a3f14c9786426b9ae4b14afcf1
#
_entry.id   120679a3f14c9786426b9ae4b14afcf1
#
_cell.length_a   1.000
_cell.length_b   1.000
_cell.length_c   1.000
_cell.angle_alpha   90.00
_cell.angle_beta   90.00
_cell.angle_gamma   90.00
#
_symmetry.space_group_name_H-M   'P 1'
#
loop_
_entity.id
_entity.type
_entity.pdbx_description
1 polymer ?
#
loop_
_entity_poly.entity_id
_entity_poly.type
_entity_poly.pdbx_seq_one_letter_code
_entity_poly.pdbx_strand_id
1 'polypeptide(L)'
;STAVIEAPEGGDVVGSTLEHPASVSACARWAKIAGRKFIQVPHNSETGTVTADDYRPFVTADTRVAVILHTSPVTGMAVDVASIAKLIRDVSPDCYIIVDGIQHAAHGGLDIDSYSIDGYVISPYKVFSRHGYGIAWTSERLGSLPHNSLIGAPEDQWDLGTRDTASYATFSDVVDYFDWLGGHFTSSTDRRERINAAGKAIHQQEKDLTDAMLYGVGGQDGLAAMSEVSVIGGIDNPMREGLVA
;
A
#
# COMPACT_ATOMS: atom_id res chain seq x y z
N SER A 1 -1.76 -12.23 9.64
CA SER A 1 -2.16 -13.29 10.59
C SER A 1 -1.64 -13.02 11.98
N THR A 2 -0.33 -12.90 12.16
CA THR A 2 0.33 -12.75 13.47
C THR A 2 -0.29 -11.64 14.31
N ALA A 3 -0.37 -10.41 13.81
CA ALA A 3 -1.00 -9.31 14.54
C ALA A 3 -2.45 -9.59 14.98
N VAL A 4 -3.22 -10.33 14.19
CA VAL A 4 -4.61 -10.66 14.54
C VAL A 4 -4.68 -11.69 15.67
N ILE A 5 -3.75 -12.62 15.72
CA ILE A 5 -3.70 -13.67 16.75
C ILE A 5 -3.12 -13.14 18.06
N GLU A 6 -2.03 -12.38 17.97
CA GLU A 6 -1.25 -11.93 19.12
C GLU A 6 -1.78 -10.62 19.76
N ALA A 7 -2.68 -9.89 19.07
CA ALA A 7 -3.33 -8.73 19.67
C ALA A 7 -4.15 -9.12 20.91
N PRO A 8 -4.33 -8.23 21.91
CA PRO A 8 -5.12 -8.49 23.10
C PRO A 8 -6.51 -9.04 22.78
N GLU A 9 -7.07 -9.87 23.66
CA GLU A 9 -8.39 -10.49 23.47
C GLU A 9 -9.47 -9.46 23.15
N GLY A 10 -10.50 -9.91 22.42
CA GLY A 10 -11.61 -9.07 21.96
C GLY A 10 -11.20 -8.13 20.83
N GLY A 11 -12.10 -7.22 20.50
CA GLY A 11 -11.92 -6.21 19.46
C GLY A 11 -11.98 -6.73 18.03
N ASP A 12 -11.87 -5.81 17.11
CA ASP A 12 -12.15 -6.05 15.70
C ASP A 12 -10.92 -5.84 14.81
N VAL A 13 -11.00 -6.40 13.60
CA VAL A 13 -10.10 -6.12 12.47
C VAL A 13 -10.84 -5.20 11.51
N VAL A 14 -10.21 -4.12 11.04
CA VAL A 14 -10.81 -3.16 10.12
C VAL A 14 -10.01 -3.05 8.83
N GLY A 15 -10.68 -2.86 7.72
CA GLY A 15 -10.11 -2.55 6.40
C GLY A 15 -11.18 -1.95 5.51
N SER A 16 -10.83 -1.43 4.34
CA SER A 16 -11.81 -0.85 3.43
C SER A 16 -12.43 -1.87 2.45
N THR A 17 -13.48 -1.47 1.77
CA THR A 17 -14.03 -2.25 0.64
C THR A 17 -13.18 -2.16 -0.63
N LEU A 18 -12.13 -1.32 -0.64
CA LEU A 18 -11.15 -1.23 -1.72
C LEU A 18 -9.97 -2.20 -1.56
N GLU A 19 -9.87 -2.88 -0.41
CA GLU A 19 -8.75 -3.79 -0.16
C GLU A 19 -8.66 -4.89 -1.22
N HIS A 20 -7.42 -5.27 -1.55
CA HIS A 20 -7.21 -6.40 -2.46
C HIS A 20 -7.86 -7.68 -1.91
N PRO A 21 -8.47 -8.53 -2.77
CA PRO A 21 -9.13 -9.77 -2.31
C PRO A 21 -8.28 -10.68 -1.42
N ALA A 22 -6.96 -10.68 -1.61
CA ALA A 22 -6.04 -11.44 -0.74
C ALA A 22 -6.02 -10.87 0.68
N SER A 23 -6.00 -9.53 0.84
CA SER A 23 -6.02 -8.83 2.13
C SER A 23 -7.37 -9.05 2.82
N VAL A 24 -8.49 -8.89 2.10
CA VAL A 24 -9.85 -9.18 2.60
C VAL A 24 -9.95 -10.62 3.10
N SER A 25 -9.53 -11.59 2.28
CA SER A 25 -9.60 -13.01 2.63
C SER A 25 -8.74 -13.36 3.84
N ALA A 26 -7.55 -12.79 3.95
CA ALA A 26 -6.68 -12.96 5.11
C ALA A 26 -7.30 -12.36 6.37
N CYS A 27 -7.78 -11.12 6.32
CA CYS A 27 -8.43 -10.46 7.45
C CYS A 27 -9.67 -11.22 7.93
N ALA A 28 -10.58 -11.58 7.02
CA ALA A 28 -11.79 -12.31 7.34
C ALA A 28 -11.50 -13.70 7.96
N ARG A 29 -10.54 -14.45 7.37
CA ARG A 29 -10.15 -15.77 7.88
C ARG A 29 -9.55 -15.69 9.28
N TRP A 30 -8.55 -14.82 9.47
CA TRP A 30 -7.83 -14.77 10.73
C TRP A 30 -8.64 -14.09 11.84
N ALA A 31 -9.47 -13.10 11.52
CA ALA A 31 -10.42 -12.55 12.46
C ALA A 31 -11.38 -13.65 12.98
N LYS A 32 -11.94 -14.47 12.07
CA LYS A 32 -12.80 -15.59 12.45
C LYS A 32 -12.09 -16.61 13.37
N ILE A 33 -10.82 -16.96 13.07
CA ILE A 33 -10.03 -17.90 13.88
C ILE A 33 -9.79 -17.32 15.28
N ALA A 34 -9.51 -16.03 15.39
CA ALA A 34 -9.28 -15.33 16.65
C ALA A 34 -10.58 -14.90 17.38
N GLY A 35 -11.77 -15.30 16.90
CA GLY A 35 -13.05 -14.91 17.48
C GLY A 35 -13.39 -13.41 17.36
N ARG A 36 -12.81 -12.72 16.36
CA ARG A 36 -12.97 -11.29 16.08
C ARG A 36 -13.90 -11.07 14.89
N LYS A 37 -14.41 -9.86 14.75
CA LYS A 37 -15.09 -9.43 13.51
C LYS A 37 -14.08 -8.81 12.55
N PHE A 38 -14.32 -8.98 11.26
CA PHE A 38 -13.71 -8.17 10.22
C PHE A 38 -14.74 -7.15 9.73
N ILE A 39 -14.44 -5.89 9.88
CA ILE A 39 -15.29 -4.75 9.53
C ILE A 39 -14.71 -4.12 8.26
N GLN A 40 -15.55 -3.95 7.24
CA GLN A 40 -15.17 -3.27 6.01
C GLN A 40 -15.76 -1.86 5.98
N VAL A 41 -14.88 -0.87 5.89
CA VAL A 41 -15.24 0.53 5.71
C VAL A 41 -15.68 0.74 4.26
N PRO A 42 -16.90 1.19 4.00
CA PRO A 42 -17.35 1.48 2.65
C PRO A 42 -16.52 2.61 2.02
N HIS A 43 -16.10 2.42 0.79
CA HIS A 43 -15.52 3.51 0.01
C HIS A 43 -16.61 4.39 -0.62
N ASN A 44 -16.25 5.60 -0.97
CA ASN A 44 -17.10 6.47 -1.75
C ASN A 44 -16.99 6.10 -3.24
N SER A 45 -18.09 5.66 -3.85
CA SER A 45 -18.12 5.22 -5.25
C SER A 45 -17.92 6.35 -6.26
N GLU A 46 -18.19 7.61 -5.88
CA GLU A 46 -17.99 8.76 -6.76
C GLU A 46 -16.52 9.19 -6.79
N THR A 47 -15.87 9.21 -5.63
CA THR A 47 -14.47 9.58 -5.52
C THR A 47 -13.51 8.40 -5.77
N GLY A 48 -14.01 7.17 -5.70
CA GLY A 48 -13.21 5.96 -5.86
C GLY A 48 -12.19 5.72 -4.77
N THR A 49 -12.31 6.39 -3.61
CA THR A 49 -11.35 6.33 -2.51
C THR A 49 -12.05 6.21 -1.15
N VAL A 50 -11.24 6.12 -0.11
CA VAL A 50 -11.65 6.12 1.29
C VAL A 50 -10.78 7.08 2.08
N THR A 51 -11.38 7.79 3.02
CA THR A 51 -10.72 8.83 3.84
C THR A 51 -10.70 8.48 5.31
N ALA A 52 -9.97 9.24 6.12
CA ALA A 52 -9.99 9.10 7.57
C ALA A 52 -11.41 9.30 8.16
N ASP A 53 -12.21 10.19 7.58
CA ASP A 53 -13.58 10.40 8.06
C ASP A 53 -14.49 9.22 7.76
N ASP A 54 -14.27 8.48 6.67
CA ASP A 54 -14.97 7.23 6.38
C ASP A 54 -14.62 6.13 7.39
N TYR A 55 -13.37 6.09 7.87
CA TYR A 55 -12.94 5.14 8.91
C TYR A 55 -13.49 5.47 10.30
N ARG A 56 -13.73 6.75 10.60
CA ARG A 56 -14.11 7.23 11.94
C ARG A 56 -15.28 6.48 12.58
N PRO A 57 -16.39 6.16 11.90
CA PRO A 57 -17.51 5.44 12.49
C PRO A 57 -17.21 3.96 12.81
N PHE A 58 -16.16 3.40 12.24
CA PHE A 58 -15.83 1.98 12.31
C PHE A 58 -14.63 1.66 13.20
N VAL A 59 -13.86 2.68 13.61
CA VAL A 59 -12.71 2.52 14.51
C VAL A 59 -13.15 2.82 15.94
N THR A 60 -12.84 1.90 16.85
CA THR A 60 -13.15 2.03 18.28
C THR A 60 -11.87 1.79 19.09
N ALA A 61 -11.90 2.08 20.40
CA ALA A 61 -10.79 1.77 21.29
C ALA A 61 -10.44 0.27 21.33
N ASP A 62 -11.36 -0.58 20.87
CA ASP A 62 -11.19 -2.03 20.78
C ASP A 62 -10.74 -2.49 19.38
N THR A 63 -10.47 -1.60 18.45
CA THR A 63 -9.89 -1.97 17.16
C THR A 63 -8.47 -2.48 17.37
N ARG A 64 -8.17 -3.71 16.94
CA ARG A 64 -6.88 -4.39 17.21
C ARG A 64 -5.95 -4.42 16.02
N VAL A 65 -6.50 -4.57 14.84
CA VAL A 65 -5.72 -4.60 13.59
C VAL A 65 -6.44 -3.78 12.53
N ALA A 66 -5.68 -2.97 11.81
CA ALA A 66 -6.16 -2.27 10.63
C ALA A 66 -5.31 -2.66 9.42
N VAL A 67 -5.96 -2.88 8.28
CA VAL A 67 -5.32 -3.01 6.99
C VAL A 67 -5.75 -1.83 6.13
N ILE A 68 -4.79 -1.14 5.54
CA ILE A 68 -5.02 0.05 4.71
C ILE A 68 -4.38 -0.20 3.35
N LEU A 69 -5.18 -0.18 2.31
CA LEU A 69 -4.69 -0.16 0.94
C LEU A 69 -4.12 1.24 0.62
N HIS A 70 -2.90 1.31 0.07
CA HIS A 70 -2.31 2.61 -0.26
C HIS A 70 -2.82 3.14 -1.61
N THR A 71 -2.96 2.27 -2.60
CA THR A 71 -3.55 2.61 -3.90
C THR A 71 -4.48 1.50 -4.36
N SER A 72 -5.67 1.87 -4.77
CA SER A 72 -6.67 0.91 -5.23
C SER A 72 -6.30 0.33 -6.59
N PRO A 73 -6.18 -1.00 -6.73
CA PRO A 73 -5.99 -1.63 -8.03
C PRO A 73 -7.24 -1.60 -8.91
N VAL A 74 -8.36 -1.13 -8.38
CA VAL A 74 -9.65 -1.06 -9.08
C VAL A 74 -9.94 0.34 -9.58
N THR A 75 -9.67 1.36 -8.78
CA THR A 75 -10.02 2.75 -9.10
C THR A 75 -8.81 3.60 -9.50
N GLY A 76 -7.59 3.13 -9.24
CA GLY A 76 -6.36 3.89 -9.45
C GLY A 76 -6.15 5.06 -8.48
N MET A 77 -7.01 5.18 -7.47
CA MET A 77 -6.91 6.25 -6.47
C MET A 77 -6.00 5.86 -5.32
N ALA A 78 -5.06 6.73 -5.00
CA ALA A 78 -4.29 6.66 -3.77
C ALA A 78 -5.16 7.02 -2.55
N VAL A 79 -4.71 6.58 -1.39
CA VAL A 79 -5.35 6.80 -0.10
C VAL A 79 -4.37 7.53 0.82
N ASP A 80 -4.84 8.51 1.59
CA ASP A 80 -4.03 9.19 2.58
C ASP A 80 -3.80 8.29 3.81
N VAL A 81 -2.78 7.43 3.69
CA VAL A 81 -2.38 6.48 4.73
C VAL A 81 -2.05 7.20 6.04
N ALA A 82 -1.36 8.34 5.98
CA ALA A 82 -0.93 9.07 7.17
C ALA A 82 -2.14 9.56 7.99
N SER A 83 -3.14 10.16 7.33
CA SER A 83 -4.35 10.64 8.00
C SER A 83 -5.19 9.51 8.58
N ILE A 84 -5.35 8.40 7.86
CA ILE A 84 -6.09 7.23 8.35
C ILE A 84 -5.35 6.58 9.53
N ALA A 85 -4.05 6.36 9.41
CA ALA A 85 -3.25 5.79 10.48
C ALA A 85 -3.27 6.67 11.73
N LYS A 86 -3.17 8.01 11.56
CA LYS A 86 -3.29 8.96 12.67
C LYS A 86 -4.65 8.83 13.37
N LEU A 87 -5.75 8.82 12.62
CA LEU A 87 -7.08 8.62 13.20
C LEU A 87 -7.14 7.33 14.03
N ILE A 88 -6.64 6.22 13.47
CA ILE A 88 -6.65 4.93 14.15
C ILE A 88 -5.81 4.98 15.43
N ARG A 89 -4.63 5.60 15.39
CA ARG A 89 -3.76 5.78 16.57
C ARG A 89 -4.40 6.64 17.66
N ASP A 90 -5.08 7.71 17.26
CA ASP A 90 -5.76 8.60 18.22
C ASP A 90 -6.89 7.88 18.97
N VAL A 91 -7.56 6.92 18.33
CA VAL A 91 -8.69 6.16 18.89
C VAL A 91 -8.25 4.86 19.56
N SER A 92 -7.35 4.13 18.94
CA SER A 92 -6.80 2.85 19.41
C SER A 92 -5.28 2.83 19.27
N PRO A 93 -4.53 3.37 20.26
CA PRO A 93 -3.06 3.50 20.19
C PRO A 93 -2.34 2.16 19.96
N ASP A 94 -2.90 1.07 20.48
CA ASP A 94 -2.31 -0.27 20.42
C ASP A 94 -2.70 -1.06 19.16
N CYS A 95 -3.54 -0.51 18.28
CA CYS A 95 -3.91 -1.15 17.03
C CYS A 95 -2.66 -1.43 16.17
N TYR A 96 -2.54 -2.61 15.60
CA TYR A 96 -1.53 -2.91 14.58
C TYR A 96 -2.02 -2.42 13.22
N ILE A 97 -1.28 -1.53 12.59
CA ILE A 97 -1.64 -0.93 11.31
C ILE A 97 -0.71 -1.46 10.22
N ILE A 98 -1.26 -2.17 9.24
CA ILE A 98 -0.52 -2.80 8.15
C ILE A 98 -1.00 -2.19 6.84
N VAL A 99 -0.07 -1.72 6.02
CA VAL A 99 -0.37 -1.09 4.74
C VAL A 99 -0.06 -2.04 3.59
N ASP A 100 -1.04 -2.25 2.73
CA ASP A 100 -0.86 -2.89 1.43
C ASP A 100 -0.42 -1.82 0.42
N GLY A 101 0.88 -1.69 0.24
CA GLY A 101 1.51 -0.78 -0.69
C GLY A 101 1.85 -1.40 -2.04
N ILE A 102 1.34 -2.60 -2.32
CA ILE A 102 1.69 -3.38 -3.50
C ILE A 102 1.47 -2.61 -4.80
N GLN A 103 0.41 -1.83 -4.89
CA GLN A 103 0.13 -1.02 -6.06
C GLN A 103 0.90 0.32 -6.02
N HIS A 104 0.92 0.99 -4.89
CA HIS A 104 1.51 2.33 -4.74
C HIS A 104 3.02 2.37 -4.96
N ALA A 105 3.75 1.35 -4.56
CA ALA A 105 5.22 1.36 -4.55
C ALA A 105 5.88 1.64 -5.92
N ALA A 106 5.16 1.38 -7.02
CA ALA A 106 5.63 1.69 -8.37
C ALA A 106 5.31 3.12 -8.82
N HIS A 107 4.29 3.76 -8.23
CA HIS A 107 3.66 4.97 -8.74
C HIS A 107 3.91 6.20 -7.88
N GLY A 108 4.29 6.03 -6.62
CA GLY A 108 4.41 7.12 -5.66
C GLY A 108 5.65 7.09 -4.78
N GLY A 109 5.85 8.18 -4.05
CA GLY A 109 6.90 8.28 -3.05
C GLY A 109 6.51 7.55 -1.77
N LEU A 110 7.47 6.85 -1.16
CA LEU A 110 7.31 6.16 0.11
C LEU A 110 8.08 6.88 1.22
N ASP A 111 7.37 7.27 2.26
CA ASP A 111 7.94 7.77 3.50
C ASP A 111 7.30 7.06 4.70
N ILE A 112 7.75 5.82 4.91
CA ILE A 112 7.18 4.92 5.93
C ILE A 112 7.24 5.54 7.33
N ASP A 113 8.28 6.29 7.63
CA ASP A 113 8.48 6.93 8.94
C ASP A 113 7.39 7.97 9.23
N SER A 114 6.79 8.56 8.20
CA SER A 114 5.71 9.56 8.36
C SER A 114 4.33 8.94 8.61
N TYR A 115 4.15 7.63 8.39
CA TYR A 115 2.81 7.03 8.38
C TYR A 115 2.33 6.52 9.74
N SER A 116 3.19 6.42 10.75
CA SER A 116 2.83 5.87 12.08
C SER A 116 2.21 4.46 12.02
N ILE A 117 2.74 3.60 11.18
CA ILE A 117 2.26 2.23 10.89
C ILE A 117 3.19 1.16 11.47
N ASP A 118 2.75 -0.10 11.45
CA ASP A 118 3.51 -1.24 11.94
C ASP A 118 4.02 -2.15 10.83
N GLY A 119 3.40 -2.13 9.66
CA GLY A 119 3.82 -2.95 8.53
C GLY A 119 3.52 -2.28 7.20
N TYR A 120 4.41 -2.48 6.24
CA TYR A 120 4.23 -2.05 4.85
C TYR A 120 4.68 -3.16 3.92
N VAL A 121 3.84 -3.60 3.00
CA VAL A 121 4.13 -4.72 2.11
C VAL A 121 4.12 -4.30 0.65
N ILE A 122 5.05 -4.85 -0.13
CA ILE A 122 5.13 -4.64 -1.57
C ILE A 122 5.32 -5.97 -2.32
N SER A 123 4.91 -5.97 -3.58
CA SER A 123 5.23 -7.06 -4.52
C SER A 123 6.23 -6.54 -5.54
N PRO A 124 7.50 -6.93 -5.46
CA PRO A 124 8.58 -6.36 -6.28
C PRO A 124 8.36 -6.47 -7.79
N TYR A 125 7.57 -7.45 -8.27
CA TYR A 125 7.26 -7.55 -9.70
C TYR A 125 6.49 -6.33 -10.25
N LYS A 126 5.82 -5.55 -9.38
CA LYS A 126 5.20 -4.27 -9.75
C LYS A 126 6.19 -3.10 -9.71
N VAL A 127 7.40 -3.32 -9.21
CA VAL A 127 8.47 -2.33 -9.11
C VAL A 127 9.68 -2.81 -9.94
N PHE A 128 9.45 -3.16 -11.19
CA PHE A 128 10.46 -3.58 -12.18
C PHE A 128 11.26 -4.84 -11.85
N SER A 129 10.91 -5.60 -10.80
CA SER A 129 11.56 -6.85 -10.44
C SER A 129 10.77 -8.08 -10.94
N ARG A 130 11.19 -9.26 -10.55
CA ARG A 130 10.57 -10.53 -10.95
C ARG A 130 9.40 -10.94 -10.05
N HIS A 131 8.56 -11.85 -10.54
CA HIS A 131 7.53 -12.52 -9.75
C HIS A 131 8.13 -13.51 -8.74
N GLY A 132 7.30 -13.91 -7.77
CA GLY A 132 7.54 -15.07 -6.90
C GLY A 132 8.01 -14.74 -5.50
N TYR A 133 8.11 -13.45 -5.13
CA TYR A 133 8.45 -13.04 -3.77
C TYR A 133 7.77 -11.73 -3.39
N GLY A 134 7.72 -11.45 -2.09
CA GLY A 134 7.26 -10.20 -1.50
C GLY A 134 8.30 -9.62 -0.58
N ILE A 135 8.20 -8.33 -0.32
CA ILE A 135 9.02 -7.63 0.68
C ILE A 135 8.05 -6.97 1.66
N ALA A 136 8.37 -7.11 2.94
CA ALA A 136 7.67 -6.44 4.02
C ALA A 136 8.65 -5.66 4.88
N TRP A 137 8.31 -4.42 5.18
CA TRP A 137 8.87 -3.69 6.31
C TRP A 137 7.97 -3.87 7.51
N THR A 138 8.55 -4.08 8.68
CA THR A 138 7.82 -4.18 9.95
C THR A 138 8.46 -3.27 11.00
N SER A 139 7.61 -2.65 11.83
CA SER A 139 8.07 -1.99 13.05
C SER A 139 8.65 -3.03 14.01
N GLU A 140 9.48 -2.60 14.96
CA GLU A 140 9.99 -3.48 16.01
C GLU A 140 8.83 -4.15 16.77
N ARG A 141 7.77 -3.40 17.05
CA ARG A 141 6.58 -3.89 17.75
C ARG A 141 5.87 -5.03 17.02
N LEU A 142 5.74 -4.94 15.70
CA LEU A 142 5.16 -6.02 14.89
C LEU A 142 6.15 -7.16 14.67
N GLY A 143 7.41 -6.83 14.43
CA GLY A 143 8.47 -7.80 14.14
C GLY A 143 8.80 -8.73 15.32
N SER A 144 8.62 -8.25 16.56
CA SER A 144 8.86 -9.02 17.78
C SER A 144 7.69 -9.93 18.22
N LEU A 145 6.54 -9.88 17.50
CA LEU A 145 5.44 -10.76 17.85
C LEU A 145 5.77 -12.23 17.59
N PRO A 146 5.27 -13.14 18.44
CA PRO A 146 5.32 -14.58 18.14
C PRO A 146 4.76 -14.86 16.75
N HIS A 147 5.49 -15.63 15.96
CA HIS A 147 5.09 -15.96 14.60
C HIS A 147 5.48 -17.41 14.24
N ASN A 148 4.95 -17.92 13.15
CA ASN A 148 5.34 -19.24 12.67
C ASN A 148 6.81 -19.23 12.28
N SER A 149 7.58 -20.15 12.85
CA SER A 149 9.01 -20.35 12.54
C SER A 149 9.32 -21.83 12.35
N LEU A 150 10.41 -22.12 11.68
CA LEU A 150 10.93 -23.48 11.60
C LEU A 150 11.59 -23.86 12.95
N ILE A 151 11.45 -25.11 13.35
CA ILE A 151 12.11 -25.62 14.58
C ILE A 151 13.62 -25.44 14.44
N GLY A 152 14.22 -24.72 15.40
CA GLY A 152 15.65 -24.43 15.40
C GLY A 152 16.08 -23.23 14.56
N ALA A 153 15.14 -22.53 13.90
CA ALA A 153 15.43 -21.25 13.26
C ALA A 153 15.63 -20.13 14.30
N PRO A 154 16.39 -19.06 13.96
CA PRO A 154 16.43 -17.85 14.79
C PRO A 154 15.04 -17.27 15.01
N GLU A 155 14.81 -16.66 16.19
CA GLU A 155 13.50 -16.10 16.59
C GLU A 155 13.04 -14.97 15.68
N ASP A 156 13.95 -14.25 15.05
CA ASP A 156 13.69 -13.14 14.12
C ASP A 156 13.54 -13.59 12.65
N GLN A 157 13.58 -14.89 12.39
CA GLN A 157 13.44 -15.43 11.05
C GLN A 157 11.98 -15.69 10.69
N TRP A 158 11.42 -14.84 9.84
CA TRP A 158 10.04 -14.94 9.36
C TRP A 158 9.85 -15.89 8.16
N ASP A 159 10.94 -16.28 7.49
CA ASP A 159 10.87 -17.19 6.35
C ASP A 159 10.67 -18.63 6.79
N LEU A 160 9.67 -19.29 6.22
CA LEU A 160 9.33 -20.69 6.49
C LEU A 160 10.00 -21.68 5.52
N GLY A 161 11.07 -21.29 4.86
CA GLY A 161 11.75 -22.15 3.89
C GLY A 161 13.03 -21.55 3.37
N THR A 162 13.58 -22.17 2.32
CA THR A 162 14.79 -21.69 1.65
C THR A 162 14.49 -20.38 0.92
N ARG A 163 15.29 -19.37 1.21
CA ARG A 163 15.21 -18.08 0.54
C ARG A 163 15.67 -18.19 -0.91
N ASP A 164 14.91 -17.58 -1.82
CA ASP A 164 15.39 -17.35 -3.19
C ASP A 164 16.31 -16.12 -3.23
N THR A 165 17.60 -16.36 -3.03
CA THR A 165 18.61 -15.30 -3.00
C THR A 165 18.68 -14.51 -4.31
N ALA A 166 18.35 -15.16 -5.45
CA ALA A 166 18.31 -14.49 -6.75
C ALA A 166 17.19 -13.45 -6.82
N SER A 167 16.06 -13.69 -6.17
CA SER A 167 14.96 -12.70 -6.08
C SER A 167 15.40 -11.45 -5.33
N TYR A 168 16.08 -11.61 -4.22
CA TYR A 168 16.58 -10.47 -3.44
C TYR A 168 17.67 -9.71 -4.18
N ALA A 169 18.55 -10.42 -4.90
CA ALA A 169 19.56 -9.79 -5.76
C ALA A 169 18.90 -8.93 -6.85
N THR A 170 17.85 -9.43 -7.52
CA THR A 170 17.13 -8.63 -8.53
C THR A 170 16.47 -7.38 -7.94
N PHE A 171 16.05 -7.42 -6.68
CA PHE A 171 15.53 -6.21 -6.04
C PHE A 171 16.63 -5.19 -5.73
N SER A 172 17.82 -5.64 -5.36
CA SER A 172 18.99 -4.76 -5.22
C SER A 172 19.31 -4.05 -6.54
N ASP A 173 19.26 -4.78 -7.66
CA ASP A 173 19.44 -4.21 -9.00
C ASP A 173 18.35 -3.16 -9.34
N VAL A 174 17.11 -3.38 -8.89
CA VAL A 174 16.04 -2.37 -9.04
C VAL A 174 16.36 -1.10 -8.27
N VAL A 175 16.86 -1.23 -7.03
CA VAL A 175 17.27 -0.06 -6.22
C VAL A 175 18.42 0.69 -6.88
N ASP A 176 19.38 -0.04 -7.46
CA ASP A 176 20.49 0.56 -8.23
C ASP A 176 19.99 1.23 -9.51
N TYR A 177 19.00 0.65 -10.19
CA TYR A 177 18.35 1.26 -11.34
C TYR A 177 17.68 2.59 -10.99
N PHE A 178 16.96 2.67 -9.86
CA PHE A 178 16.35 3.92 -9.41
C PHE A 178 17.40 4.99 -9.06
N ASP A 179 18.51 4.59 -8.41
CA ASP A 179 19.63 5.51 -8.15
C ASP A 179 20.23 6.05 -9.46
N TRP A 180 20.50 5.16 -10.41
CA TRP A 180 20.98 5.55 -11.73
C TRP A 180 19.99 6.46 -12.46
N LEU A 181 18.72 6.09 -12.54
CA LEU A 181 17.68 6.87 -13.19
C LEU A 181 17.56 8.25 -12.56
N GLY A 182 17.54 8.34 -11.24
CA GLY A 182 17.44 9.60 -10.52
C GLY A 182 18.60 10.54 -10.76
N GLY A 183 19.80 10.02 -11.03
CA GLY A 183 20.95 10.81 -11.42
C GLY A 183 20.76 11.62 -12.72
N HIS A 184 19.73 11.33 -13.53
CA HIS A 184 19.35 12.14 -14.69
C HIS A 184 18.42 13.32 -14.34
N PHE A 185 17.84 13.32 -13.14
CA PHE A 185 16.85 14.32 -12.71
C PHE A 185 17.32 15.19 -11.54
N THR A 186 18.45 14.86 -10.90
CA THR A 186 19.06 15.67 -9.83
C THR A 186 20.58 15.65 -9.93
N SER A 187 21.21 16.73 -9.48
CA SER A 187 22.68 16.81 -9.33
C SER A 187 23.19 16.21 -8.01
N SER A 188 22.29 15.76 -7.13
CA SER A 188 22.67 15.16 -5.87
C SER A 188 23.45 13.85 -6.08
N THR A 189 24.40 13.59 -5.18
CA THR A 189 25.12 12.31 -5.09
C THR A 189 24.53 11.41 -3.99
N ASP A 190 23.58 11.91 -3.21
CA ASP A 190 22.89 11.10 -2.20
C ASP A 190 21.93 10.12 -2.86
N ARG A 191 22.09 8.86 -2.51
CA ARG A 191 21.32 7.76 -3.10
C ARG A 191 19.81 7.91 -2.86
N ARG A 192 19.42 8.31 -1.65
CA ARG A 192 18.00 8.50 -1.32
C ARG A 192 17.37 9.63 -2.11
N GLU A 193 18.09 10.73 -2.27
CA GLU A 193 17.61 11.86 -3.07
C GLU A 193 17.45 11.49 -4.54
N ARG A 194 18.38 10.69 -5.10
CA ARG A 194 18.27 10.17 -6.47
C ARG A 194 17.08 9.24 -6.62
N ILE A 195 16.89 8.27 -5.73
CA ILE A 195 15.72 7.40 -5.75
C ILE A 195 14.42 8.20 -5.70
N ASN A 196 14.34 9.22 -4.85
CA ASN A 196 13.20 10.10 -4.78
C ASN A 196 12.99 10.90 -6.07
N ALA A 197 14.06 11.35 -6.72
CA ALA A 197 13.98 12.06 -8.00
C ALA A 197 13.50 11.13 -9.13
N ALA A 198 13.95 9.88 -9.15
CA ALA A 198 13.45 8.87 -10.08
C ALA A 198 11.94 8.61 -9.88
N GLY A 199 11.50 8.41 -8.65
CA GLY A 199 10.08 8.21 -8.33
C GLY A 199 9.21 9.38 -8.78
N LYS A 200 9.65 10.61 -8.55
CA LYS A 200 8.95 11.81 -9.03
C LYS A 200 8.87 11.88 -10.57
N ALA A 201 9.94 11.51 -11.27
CA ALA A 201 9.96 11.51 -12.72
C ALA A 201 9.03 10.42 -13.31
N ILE A 202 9.00 9.25 -12.70
CA ILE A 202 8.06 8.17 -13.08
C ILE A 202 6.62 8.64 -12.87
N HIS A 203 6.30 9.16 -11.70
CA HIS A 203 4.96 9.66 -11.38
C HIS A 203 4.51 10.76 -12.36
N GLN A 204 5.40 11.70 -12.70
CA GLN A 204 5.08 12.75 -13.68
C GLN A 204 4.82 12.16 -15.06
N GLN A 205 5.63 11.20 -15.52
CA GLN A 205 5.44 10.53 -16.81
C GLN A 205 4.09 9.78 -16.86
N GLU A 206 3.74 9.08 -15.79
CA GLU A 206 2.46 8.37 -15.70
C GLU A 206 1.29 9.35 -15.69
N LYS A 207 1.42 10.47 -14.98
CA LYS A 207 0.42 11.54 -15.01
C LYS A 207 0.23 12.09 -16.41
N ASP A 208 1.32 12.40 -17.12
CA ASP A 208 1.25 12.94 -18.48
C ASP A 208 0.57 11.97 -19.46
N LEU A 209 0.84 10.66 -19.31
CA LEU A 209 0.18 9.62 -20.11
C LEU A 209 -1.31 9.48 -19.76
N THR A 210 -1.65 9.54 -18.49
CA THR A 210 -3.04 9.49 -18.00
C THR A 210 -3.80 10.74 -18.46
N ASP A 211 -3.20 11.92 -18.36
CA ASP A 211 -3.79 13.17 -18.86
C ASP A 211 -4.02 13.11 -20.37
N ALA A 212 -3.05 12.61 -21.15
CA ALA A 212 -3.20 12.44 -22.58
C ALA A 212 -4.37 11.50 -22.94
N MET A 213 -4.56 10.44 -22.19
CA MET A 213 -5.68 9.51 -22.37
C MET A 213 -7.02 10.16 -21.99
N LEU A 214 -7.08 10.91 -20.90
CA LEU A 214 -8.32 11.52 -20.39
C LEU A 214 -8.73 12.76 -21.19
N TYR A 215 -7.78 13.65 -21.49
CA TYR A 215 -8.06 14.92 -22.18
C TYR A 215 -7.86 14.86 -23.68
N GLY A 216 -7.12 13.88 -24.18
CA GLY A 216 -6.73 13.78 -25.58
C GLY A 216 -5.39 14.43 -25.88
N VAL A 217 -4.91 14.21 -27.10
CA VAL A 217 -3.63 14.71 -27.59
C VAL A 217 -3.68 14.91 -29.13
N GLY A 218 -2.94 15.90 -29.64
CA GLY A 218 -2.80 16.12 -31.08
C GLY A 218 -4.10 16.46 -31.81
N GLY A 219 -5.07 17.09 -31.11
CA GLY A 219 -6.36 17.47 -31.68
C GLY A 219 -7.40 16.34 -31.66
N GLN A 220 -7.11 15.23 -31.04
CA GLN A 220 -8.08 14.15 -30.76
C GLN A 220 -8.61 14.26 -29.33
N ASP A 221 -9.92 14.08 -29.21
CA ASP A 221 -10.60 14.08 -27.91
C ASP A 221 -10.19 12.88 -27.06
N GLY A 222 -10.03 13.10 -25.75
CA GLY A 222 -9.77 12.04 -24.77
C GLY A 222 -11.05 11.39 -24.25
N LEU A 223 -10.88 10.39 -23.39
CA LEU A 223 -11.98 9.62 -22.82
C LEU A 223 -13.01 10.47 -22.08
N ALA A 224 -12.58 11.57 -21.47
CA ALA A 224 -13.47 12.48 -20.73
C ALA A 224 -14.49 13.21 -21.62
N ALA A 225 -14.24 13.32 -22.91
CA ALA A 225 -15.17 13.93 -23.87
C ALA A 225 -16.22 12.93 -24.42
N MET A 226 -16.05 11.62 -24.12
CA MET A 226 -16.95 10.57 -24.60
C MET A 226 -18.16 10.45 -23.67
N SER A 227 -19.37 10.58 -24.21
CA SER A 227 -20.62 10.52 -23.44
C SER A 227 -20.87 9.17 -22.75
N GLU A 228 -20.26 8.10 -23.26
CA GLU A 228 -20.39 6.74 -22.76
C GLU A 228 -19.37 6.42 -21.65
N VAL A 229 -18.42 7.32 -21.38
CA VAL A 229 -17.35 7.12 -20.40
C VAL A 229 -17.65 7.91 -19.14
N SER A 230 -17.59 7.24 -18.01
CA SER A 230 -17.64 7.84 -16.68
C SER A 230 -16.30 7.68 -15.98
N VAL A 231 -15.65 8.78 -15.63
CA VAL A 231 -14.34 8.75 -14.97
C VAL A 231 -14.55 8.79 -13.45
N ILE A 232 -14.34 7.65 -12.80
CA ILE A 232 -14.42 7.53 -11.33
C ILE A 232 -13.37 8.42 -10.68
N GLY A 233 -13.75 9.15 -9.62
CA GLY A 233 -12.86 10.01 -8.85
C GLY A 233 -12.61 11.39 -9.45
N GLY A 234 -13.22 11.69 -10.62
CA GLY A 234 -13.00 12.95 -11.32
C GLY A 234 -11.69 12.97 -12.13
N ILE A 235 -11.62 13.88 -13.09
CA ILE A 235 -10.51 13.94 -14.05
C ILE A 235 -9.26 14.54 -13.41
N ASP A 236 -9.42 15.65 -12.68
CA ASP A 236 -8.32 16.44 -12.09
C ASP A 236 -7.96 16.01 -10.66
N ASN A 237 -8.26 14.76 -10.28
CA ASN A 237 -8.03 14.30 -8.92
C ASN A 237 -6.52 14.06 -8.68
N PRO A 238 -5.88 14.80 -7.75
CA PRO A 238 -4.45 14.64 -7.47
C PRO A 238 -4.08 13.30 -6.83
N MET A 239 -5.08 12.55 -6.33
CA MET A 239 -4.89 11.21 -5.76
C MET A 239 -4.91 10.12 -6.84
N ARG A 240 -5.13 10.47 -8.12
CA ARG A 240 -5.08 9.51 -9.22
C ARG A 240 -3.64 9.16 -9.52
N GLU A 241 -3.35 7.88 -9.52
CA GLU A 241 -2.06 7.32 -9.96
C GLU A 241 -2.15 6.75 -11.38
N GLY A 242 -1.01 6.33 -11.93
CA GLY A 242 -0.88 5.83 -13.30
C GLY A 242 -1.52 4.47 -13.56
N LEU A 243 -2.60 4.15 -12.85
CA LEU A 243 -3.36 2.92 -13.01
C LEU A 243 -4.71 3.22 -13.66
N VAL A 244 -5.00 2.48 -14.72
CA VAL A 244 -6.28 2.52 -15.45
C VAL A 244 -6.87 1.11 -15.44
N ALA A 245 -8.11 0.97 -14.98
CA ALA A 245 -8.83 -0.30 -14.87
C ALA A 245 -10.19 -0.23 -15.59
#